data_324171505f5478f04489b9a5b463e93a
#
_entry.id   324171505f5478f04489b9a5b463e93a
#
_cell.length_a   1.000
_cell.length_b   1.000
_cell.length_c   1.000
_cell.angle_alpha   90.00
_cell.angle_beta   90.00
_cell.angle_gamma   90.00
#
_symmetry.space_group_name_H-M   'P 1'
#
loop_
_entity.id
_entity.type
_entity.pdbx_description
1 polymer ?
#
loop_
_entity_poly.entity_id
_entity_poly.type
_entity_poly.pdbx_seq_one_letter_code
_entity_poly.pdbx_strand_id
1 'polypeptide(L)'
;VFGPKHTRNGAAVITGAGSGIGAAFAVELAARGNRVVCSDIDEAAAQRTVDVIAGRRGLAIATRCDVAQIDDVNTLAAQAQSWFDGPPTLVVNNAGVAVGGQNIGQIPLDDWHWTLGINLWGPIHGCHVFTPILREAGAPSGIINVASAASFGAAPKMAAYNVSKAATLSLSETLAAELSGTPIRVTVLCPTFVKTNIITSGRITAESTALADRLMRRTGLSPEKVVRMCLDTNDHGGLYCMPQLDARIGWAIKRFAPETYTRGVGIAARVGSAVTS
;
A
#
# COMPACT_ATOMS: atom_id res chain seq x y z
N VAL A 1 10.34 15.18 -20.60
CA VAL A 1 10.85 14.02 -21.37
C VAL A 1 10.25 12.79 -20.71
N PHE A 2 9.31 12.11 -21.40
CA PHE A 2 8.70 10.88 -20.89
C PHE A 2 9.72 9.74 -21.08
N GLY A 3 10.35 9.31 -20.00
CA GLY A 3 11.18 8.11 -19.99
C GLY A 3 10.34 6.83 -20.19
N PRO A 4 10.99 5.67 -20.40
CA PRO A 4 10.30 4.40 -20.59
C PRO A 4 9.35 4.11 -19.44
N LYS A 5 8.14 3.60 -19.79
CA LYS A 5 7.12 3.20 -18.81
C LYS A 5 7.46 1.82 -18.26
N HIS A 6 8.21 1.78 -17.16
CA HIS A 6 8.68 0.54 -16.52
C HIS A 6 7.55 -0.29 -15.88
N THR A 7 6.32 0.23 -15.81
CA THR A 7 5.14 -0.55 -15.42
C THR A 7 4.54 -1.37 -16.56
N ARG A 8 5.24 -1.48 -17.72
CA ARG A 8 4.80 -2.24 -18.88
C ARG A 8 5.90 -3.16 -19.38
N ASN A 9 5.50 -4.38 -19.77
CA ASN A 9 6.40 -5.40 -20.35
C ASN A 9 7.66 -5.68 -19.50
N GLY A 10 7.52 -5.62 -18.18
CA GLY A 10 8.60 -5.81 -17.23
C GLY A 10 8.34 -6.96 -16.26
N ALA A 11 8.87 -6.84 -15.07
CA ALA A 11 8.81 -7.82 -13.99
C ALA A 11 8.38 -7.14 -12.69
N ALA A 12 7.31 -7.62 -12.06
CA ALA A 12 6.73 -6.96 -10.89
C ALA A 12 6.60 -7.92 -9.70
N VAL A 13 7.00 -7.46 -8.51
CA VAL A 13 6.79 -8.13 -7.23
C VAL A 13 5.74 -7.37 -6.44
N ILE A 14 4.69 -8.05 -5.97
CA ILE A 14 3.61 -7.44 -5.19
C ILE A 14 3.42 -8.21 -3.89
N THR A 15 3.50 -7.53 -2.75
CA THR A 15 3.16 -8.11 -1.44
C THR A 15 1.69 -7.88 -1.09
N GLY A 16 1.07 -8.84 -0.38
CA GLY A 16 -0.36 -8.80 -0.09
C GLY A 16 -1.20 -8.93 -1.36
N ALA A 17 -0.74 -9.73 -2.33
CA ALA A 17 -1.36 -9.90 -3.63
C ALA A 17 -2.57 -10.86 -3.64
N GLY A 18 -2.91 -11.46 -2.50
CA GLY A 18 -4.02 -12.39 -2.38
C GLY A 18 -5.40 -11.72 -2.42
N SER A 19 -5.50 -10.41 -2.21
CA SER A 19 -6.79 -9.71 -2.19
C SER A 19 -6.67 -8.20 -2.46
N GLY A 20 -7.82 -7.52 -2.59
CA GLY A 20 -7.95 -6.06 -2.57
C GLY A 20 -7.06 -5.32 -3.57
N ILE A 21 -6.32 -4.32 -3.07
CA ILE A 21 -5.44 -3.47 -3.89
C ILE A 21 -4.28 -4.28 -4.46
N GLY A 22 -3.71 -5.21 -3.67
CA GLY A 22 -2.59 -6.05 -4.12
C GLY A 22 -2.96 -6.96 -5.28
N ALA A 23 -4.09 -7.66 -5.19
CA ALA A 23 -4.61 -8.47 -6.29
C ALA A 23 -4.91 -7.60 -7.53
N ALA A 24 -5.47 -6.41 -7.35
CA ALA A 24 -5.72 -5.49 -8.44
C ALA A 24 -4.42 -5.00 -9.10
N PHE A 25 -3.34 -4.74 -8.34
CA PHE A 25 -2.02 -4.45 -8.90
C PHE A 25 -1.51 -5.61 -9.75
N ALA A 26 -1.58 -6.83 -9.21
CA ALA A 26 -1.10 -8.03 -9.91
C ALA A 26 -1.83 -8.23 -11.24
N VAL A 27 -3.15 -8.15 -11.25
CA VAL A 27 -3.97 -8.33 -12.44
C VAL A 27 -3.74 -7.21 -13.47
N GLU A 28 -3.68 -5.94 -13.04
CA GLU A 28 -3.44 -4.80 -13.94
C GLU A 28 -2.03 -4.86 -14.55
N LEU A 29 -1.00 -5.20 -13.75
CA LEU A 29 0.37 -5.32 -14.22
C LEU A 29 0.54 -6.49 -15.22
N ALA A 30 -0.08 -7.62 -14.94
CA ALA A 30 -0.12 -8.73 -15.90
C ALA A 30 -0.81 -8.33 -17.22
N ALA A 31 -1.92 -7.56 -17.15
CA ALA A 31 -2.58 -7.03 -18.33
C ALA A 31 -1.74 -6.00 -19.11
N ARG A 32 -0.79 -5.34 -18.43
CA ARG A 32 0.22 -4.46 -19.04
C ARG A 32 1.43 -5.22 -19.61
N GLY A 33 1.41 -6.56 -19.62
CA GLY A 33 2.45 -7.43 -20.18
C GLY A 33 3.58 -7.75 -19.20
N ASN A 34 3.45 -7.46 -17.91
CA ASN A 34 4.47 -7.82 -16.93
C ASN A 34 4.37 -9.30 -16.55
N ARG A 35 5.51 -9.90 -16.23
CA ARG A 35 5.58 -11.11 -15.41
C ARG A 35 5.40 -10.70 -13.96
N VAL A 36 4.59 -11.42 -13.18
CA VAL A 36 4.16 -10.97 -11.84
C VAL A 36 4.42 -12.05 -10.79
N VAL A 37 5.13 -11.69 -9.72
CA VAL A 37 5.20 -12.48 -8.49
C VAL A 37 4.13 -11.96 -7.53
N CYS A 38 3.11 -12.78 -7.30
CA CYS A 38 2.05 -12.54 -6.33
C CYS A 38 2.46 -13.12 -4.98
N SER A 39 2.82 -12.27 -4.02
CA SER A 39 3.22 -12.71 -2.69
C SER A 39 2.16 -12.37 -1.65
N ASP A 40 1.87 -13.31 -0.77
CA ASP A 40 0.96 -13.15 0.37
C ASP A 40 1.36 -14.08 1.52
N ILE A 41 0.95 -13.77 2.75
CA ILE A 41 1.09 -14.68 3.89
C ILE A 41 0.22 -15.94 3.70
N ASP A 42 -0.95 -15.77 3.07
CA ASP A 42 -1.82 -16.84 2.56
C ASP A 42 -1.49 -17.12 1.08
N GLU A 43 -0.61 -18.10 0.87
CA GLU A 43 -0.20 -18.49 -0.49
C GLU A 43 -1.39 -18.95 -1.34
N ALA A 44 -2.39 -19.58 -0.75
CA ALA A 44 -3.59 -20.01 -1.48
C ALA A 44 -4.40 -18.78 -1.98
N ALA A 45 -4.41 -17.67 -1.23
CA ALA A 45 -5.00 -16.41 -1.70
C ALA A 45 -4.19 -15.81 -2.87
N ALA A 46 -2.86 -15.81 -2.79
CA ALA A 46 -2.00 -15.39 -3.89
C ALA A 46 -2.21 -16.27 -5.13
N GLN A 47 -2.35 -17.58 -4.96
CA GLN A 47 -2.64 -18.53 -6.05
C GLN A 47 -3.97 -18.22 -6.75
N ARG A 48 -5.02 -17.87 -6.02
CA ARG A 48 -6.29 -17.44 -6.65
C ARG A 48 -6.10 -16.22 -7.57
N THR A 49 -5.22 -15.30 -7.20
CA THR A 49 -4.89 -14.15 -8.06
C THR A 49 -4.11 -14.59 -9.30
N VAL A 50 -3.17 -15.53 -9.15
CA VAL A 50 -2.42 -16.12 -10.26
C VAL A 50 -3.37 -16.82 -11.23
N ASP A 51 -4.37 -17.57 -10.73
CA ASP A 51 -5.36 -18.26 -11.56
C ASP A 51 -6.20 -17.28 -12.40
N VAL A 52 -6.58 -16.13 -11.80
CA VAL A 52 -7.26 -15.04 -12.53
C VAL A 52 -6.36 -14.47 -13.64
N ILE A 53 -5.07 -14.29 -13.36
CA ILE A 53 -4.09 -13.79 -14.34
C ILE A 53 -3.90 -14.80 -15.48
N ALA A 54 -3.74 -16.08 -15.14
CA ALA A 54 -3.58 -17.17 -16.11
C ALA A 54 -4.82 -17.31 -17.03
N GLY A 55 -6.02 -17.19 -16.47
CA GLY A 55 -7.28 -17.17 -17.22
C GLY A 55 -7.36 -16.02 -18.24
N ARG A 56 -6.55 -14.97 -18.08
CA ARG A 56 -6.39 -13.84 -19.00
C ARG A 56 -5.12 -13.92 -19.85
N ARG A 57 -4.47 -15.09 -19.87
CA ARG A 57 -3.21 -15.36 -20.60
C ARG A 57 -2.02 -14.52 -20.10
N GLY A 58 -2.04 -14.02 -18.87
CA GLY A 58 -0.91 -13.38 -18.22
C GLY A 58 0.03 -14.41 -17.57
N LEU A 59 1.21 -13.95 -17.17
CA LEU A 59 2.24 -14.78 -16.52
C LEU A 59 2.42 -14.33 -15.08
N ALA A 60 2.15 -15.24 -14.13
CA ALA A 60 2.34 -14.99 -12.71
C ALA A 60 2.69 -16.27 -11.95
N ILE A 61 3.35 -16.12 -10.81
CA ILE A 61 3.53 -17.17 -9.80
C ILE A 61 3.07 -16.69 -8.44
N ALA A 62 2.66 -17.62 -7.59
CA ALA A 62 2.36 -17.38 -6.18
C ALA A 62 3.58 -17.70 -5.31
N THR A 63 3.77 -16.95 -4.23
CA THR A 63 4.84 -17.17 -3.27
C THR A 63 4.34 -16.77 -1.87
N ARG A 64 4.55 -17.65 -0.87
CA ARG A 64 4.29 -17.29 0.52
C ARG A 64 5.36 -16.31 1.01
N CYS A 65 4.93 -15.23 1.70
CA CYS A 65 5.83 -14.31 2.37
C CYS A 65 5.10 -13.60 3.52
N ASP A 66 5.62 -13.72 4.73
CA ASP A 66 5.28 -12.83 5.83
C ASP A 66 6.21 -11.61 5.78
N VAL A 67 5.67 -10.47 5.37
CA VAL A 67 6.46 -9.22 5.23
C VAL A 67 7.03 -8.71 6.56
N ALA A 68 6.51 -9.16 7.70
CA ALA A 68 7.06 -8.85 9.01
C ALA A 68 8.40 -9.58 9.29
N GLN A 69 8.75 -10.59 8.48
CA GLN A 69 9.98 -11.37 8.59
C GLN A 69 10.93 -11.02 7.46
N ILE A 70 12.10 -10.49 7.80
CA ILE A 70 13.11 -10.09 6.79
C ILE A 70 13.59 -11.27 5.95
N ASP A 71 13.71 -12.47 6.55
CA ASP A 71 14.15 -13.67 5.86
C ASP A 71 13.15 -14.13 4.80
N ASP A 72 11.84 -13.98 5.04
CA ASP A 72 10.81 -14.25 4.06
C ASP A 72 10.93 -13.27 2.88
N VAL A 73 11.21 -11.99 3.13
CA VAL A 73 11.38 -10.97 2.08
C VAL A 73 12.67 -11.21 1.28
N ASN A 74 13.76 -11.64 1.91
CA ASN A 74 14.98 -12.06 1.21
C ASN A 74 14.71 -13.26 0.30
N THR A 75 13.97 -14.25 0.80
CA THR A 75 13.57 -15.44 0.03
C THR A 75 12.69 -15.04 -1.16
N LEU A 76 11.71 -14.15 -0.95
CA LEU A 76 10.86 -13.61 -2.02
C LEU A 76 11.70 -12.93 -3.11
N ALA A 77 12.70 -12.13 -2.74
CA ALA A 77 13.57 -11.46 -3.71
C ALA A 77 14.39 -12.44 -4.54
N ALA A 78 14.97 -13.46 -3.88
CA ALA A 78 15.74 -14.52 -4.58
C ALA A 78 14.85 -15.32 -5.56
N GLN A 79 13.67 -15.73 -5.13
CA GLN A 79 12.69 -16.45 -5.97
C GLN A 79 12.24 -15.58 -7.15
N ALA A 80 11.97 -14.29 -6.91
CA ALA A 80 11.56 -13.37 -7.96
C ALA A 80 12.66 -13.20 -9.01
N GLN A 81 13.91 -12.97 -8.60
CA GLN A 81 15.03 -12.85 -9.54
C GLN A 81 15.27 -14.12 -10.34
N SER A 82 15.17 -15.29 -9.70
CA SER A 82 15.29 -16.59 -10.40
C SER A 82 14.19 -16.78 -11.45
N TRP A 83 12.94 -16.46 -11.12
CA TRP A 83 11.81 -16.63 -12.02
C TRP A 83 11.80 -15.59 -13.16
N PHE A 84 12.26 -14.38 -12.89
CA PHE A 84 12.37 -13.33 -13.91
C PHE A 84 13.60 -13.49 -14.82
N ASP A 85 14.56 -14.31 -14.42
CA ASP A 85 15.89 -14.35 -15.04
C ASP A 85 16.55 -12.96 -15.00
N GLY A 86 16.48 -12.32 -13.85
CA GLY A 86 17.00 -10.98 -13.62
C GLY A 86 16.24 -10.17 -12.55
N PRO A 87 16.58 -8.89 -12.37
CA PRO A 87 15.95 -8.04 -11.36
C PRO A 87 14.50 -7.67 -11.72
N PRO A 88 13.64 -7.39 -10.73
CA PRO A 88 12.33 -6.80 -11.00
C PRO A 88 12.48 -5.38 -11.57
N THR A 89 11.46 -4.91 -12.29
CA THR A 89 11.35 -3.51 -12.73
C THR A 89 10.38 -2.71 -11.86
N LEU A 90 9.53 -3.39 -11.08
CA LEU A 90 8.60 -2.77 -10.15
C LEU A 90 8.44 -3.59 -8.88
N VAL A 91 8.49 -2.92 -7.73
CA VAL A 91 8.18 -3.51 -6.42
C VAL A 91 7.02 -2.75 -5.81
N VAL A 92 5.98 -3.48 -5.37
CA VAL A 92 4.80 -2.92 -4.71
C VAL A 92 4.72 -3.46 -3.28
N ASN A 93 5.12 -2.65 -2.32
CA ASN A 93 4.96 -2.91 -0.89
C ASN A 93 3.52 -2.57 -0.49
N ASN A 94 2.61 -3.55 -0.65
CA ASN A 94 1.18 -3.35 -0.45
C ASN A 94 0.63 -4.09 0.77
N ALA A 95 1.23 -5.18 1.21
CA ALA A 95 0.75 -5.92 2.37
C ALA A 95 0.43 -5.00 3.56
N GLY A 96 -0.73 -5.19 4.16
CA GLY A 96 -1.17 -4.33 5.24
C GLY A 96 -2.47 -4.77 5.88
N VAL A 97 -2.64 -4.36 7.13
CA VAL A 97 -3.77 -4.68 7.98
C VAL A 97 -4.37 -3.41 8.59
N ALA A 98 -5.61 -3.49 9.06
CA ALA A 98 -6.28 -2.40 9.74
C ALA A 98 -6.51 -2.70 11.22
N VAL A 99 -6.30 -1.68 12.06
CA VAL A 99 -6.62 -1.68 13.49
C VAL A 99 -7.40 -0.42 13.80
N GLY A 100 -8.45 -0.51 14.60
CA GLY A 100 -9.23 0.66 14.94
C GLY A 100 -10.36 0.39 15.94
N GLY A 101 -11.00 1.48 16.41
CA GLY A 101 -12.14 1.43 17.29
C GLY A 101 -11.82 1.77 18.75
N GLN A 102 -10.56 1.90 19.14
CA GLN A 102 -10.13 2.18 20.51
C GLN A 102 -9.28 3.44 20.59
N ASN A 103 -9.37 4.15 21.71
CA ASN A 103 -8.51 5.31 21.97
C ASN A 103 -7.07 4.86 22.32
N ILE A 104 -6.10 5.78 22.17
CA ILE A 104 -4.74 5.57 22.67
C ILE A 104 -4.82 5.25 24.17
N GLY A 105 -4.07 4.27 24.63
CA GLY A 105 -4.13 3.77 26.01
C GLY A 105 -5.13 2.62 26.22
N GLN A 106 -6.05 2.40 25.30
CA GLN A 106 -6.96 1.25 25.29
C GLN A 106 -6.56 0.19 24.24
N ILE A 107 -5.76 0.58 23.24
CA ILE A 107 -5.26 -0.33 22.22
C ILE A 107 -4.25 -1.28 22.86
N PRO A 108 -4.44 -2.62 22.79
CA PRO A 108 -3.46 -3.59 23.27
C PRO A 108 -2.10 -3.38 22.59
N LEU A 109 -1.01 -3.52 23.35
CA LEU A 109 0.34 -3.40 22.77
C LEU A 109 0.60 -4.45 21.68
N ASP A 110 0.01 -5.64 21.79
CA ASP A 110 0.09 -6.67 20.75
C ASP A 110 -0.54 -6.20 19.43
N ASP A 111 -1.58 -5.40 19.45
CA ASP A 111 -2.17 -4.81 18.24
C ASP A 111 -1.27 -3.74 17.65
N TRP A 112 -0.54 -2.98 18.47
CA TRP A 112 0.51 -2.08 18.01
C TRP A 112 1.65 -2.84 17.33
N HIS A 113 2.22 -3.86 18.00
CA HIS A 113 3.31 -4.67 17.45
C HIS A 113 2.89 -5.34 16.14
N TRP A 114 1.71 -5.97 16.12
CA TRP A 114 1.18 -6.61 14.92
C TRP A 114 1.01 -5.62 13.76
N THR A 115 0.39 -4.46 14.01
CA THR A 115 0.16 -3.45 12.97
C THR A 115 1.47 -2.87 12.45
N LEU A 116 2.39 -2.49 13.34
CA LEU A 116 3.69 -1.93 12.96
C LEU A 116 4.56 -2.98 12.25
N GLY A 117 4.51 -4.23 12.71
CA GLY A 117 5.24 -5.35 12.08
C GLY A 117 4.87 -5.49 10.60
N ILE A 118 3.60 -5.41 10.26
CA ILE A 118 3.14 -5.58 8.89
C ILE A 118 3.19 -4.26 8.10
N ASN A 119 2.55 -3.21 8.62
CA ASN A 119 2.32 -1.97 7.86
C ASN A 119 3.54 -1.05 7.77
N LEU A 120 4.52 -1.18 8.66
CA LEU A 120 5.74 -0.37 8.69
C LEU A 120 6.97 -1.21 8.39
N TRP A 121 7.22 -2.28 9.17
CA TRP A 121 8.38 -3.13 8.93
C TRP A 121 8.32 -3.84 7.57
N GLY A 122 7.13 -4.24 7.10
CA GLY A 122 6.96 -4.79 5.76
C GLY A 122 7.50 -3.88 4.65
N PRO A 123 7.02 -2.62 4.52
CA PRO A 123 7.60 -1.66 3.60
C PRO A 123 9.09 -1.35 3.82
N ILE A 124 9.56 -1.32 5.08
CA ILE A 124 11.00 -1.15 5.39
C ILE A 124 11.79 -2.33 4.82
N HIS A 125 11.39 -3.57 5.09
CA HIS A 125 12.04 -4.78 4.58
C HIS A 125 12.03 -4.80 3.05
N GLY A 126 10.89 -4.50 2.41
CA GLY A 126 10.80 -4.41 0.97
C GLY A 126 11.74 -3.35 0.38
N CYS A 127 11.76 -2.15 0.94
CA CYS A 127 12.71 -1.11 0.50
C CYS A 127 14.16 -1.51 0.76
N HIS A 128 14.46 -2.11 1.92
CA HIS A 128 15.81 -2.54 2.30
C HIS A 128 16.36 -3.61 1.34
N VAL A 129 15.56 -4.60 1.01
CA VAL A 129 15.99 -5.73 0.17
C VAL A 129 16.02 -5.37 -1.32
N PHE A 130 14.99 -4.68 -1.82
CA PHE A 130 14.88 -4.45 -3.25
C PHE A 130 15.61 -3.20 -3.75
N THR A 131 15.83 -2.18 -2.93
CA THR A 131 16.54 -0.96 -3.40
C THR A 131 17.96 -1.25 -3.87
N PRO A 132 18.80 -2.04 -3.17
CA PRO A 132 20.13 -2.41 -3.66
C PRO A 132 20.07 -3.15 -5.00
N ILE A 133 19.14 -4.10 -5.16
CA ILE A 133 18.94 -4.89 -6.39
C ILE A 133 18.62 -3.97 -7.57
N LEU A 134 17.71 -3.00 -7.36
CA LEU A 134 17.31 -2.06 -8.41
C LEU A 134 18.45 -1.06 -8.74
N ARG A 135 19.24 -0.65 -7.74
CA ARG A 135 20.41 0.22 -7.96
C ARG A 135 21.49 -0.48 -8.77
N GLU A 136 21.78 -1.74 -8.45
CA GLU A 136 22.75 -2.56 -9.17
C GLU A 136 22.35 -2.80 -10.63
N ALA A 137 21.05 -3.04 -10.86
CA ALA A 137 20.50 -3.19 -12.21
C ALA A 137 20.64 -1.92 -13.05
N GLY A 138 20.66 -0.73 -12.47
CA GLY A 138 20.85 0.55 -13.17
C GLY A 138 19.78 0.88 -14.22
N ALA A 139 18.72 0.09 -14.30
CA ALA A 139 17.65 0.20 -15.29
C ALA A 139 16.47 1.03 -14.76
N PRO A 140 15.65 1.64 -15.65
CA PRO A 140 14.41 2.28 -15.25
C PRO A 140 13.51 1.33 -14.47
N SER A 141 13.19 1.69 -13.23
CA SER A 141 12.43 0.85 -12.31
C SER A 141 11.62 1.69 -11.32
N GLY A 142 10.80 1.05 -10.50
CA GLY A 142 9.96 1.74 -9.53
C GLY A 142 9.74 0.97 -8.23
N ILE A 143 9.50 1.74 -7.17
CA ILE A 143 9.01 1.25 -5.88
C ILE A 143 7.71 1.97 -5.56
N ILE A 144 6.66 1.22 -5.26
CA ILE A 144 5.38 1.75 -4.79
C ILE A 144 5.14 1.27 -3.37
N ASN A 145 4.99 2.22 -2.43
CA ASN A 145 4.59 1.92 -1.07
C ASN A 145 3.11 2.28 -0.85
N VAL A 146 2.31 1.33 -0.38
CA VAL A 146 0.89 1.56 -0.13
C VAL A 146 0.69 2.06 1.30
N ALA A 147 0.55 3.38 1.41
CA ALA A 147 0.18 4.08 2.63
C ALA A 147 -1.35 4.22 2.77
N SER A 148 -1.85 5.38 3.13
CA SER A 148 -3.27 5.72 3.25
C SER A 148 -3.42 7.23 3.46
N ALA A 149 -4.59 7.79 3.24
CA ALA A 149 -4.94 9.11 3.75
C ALA A 149 -4.83 9.21 5.28
N ALA A 150 -4.86 8.09 5.99
CA ALA A 150 -4.57 8.00 7.41
C ALA A 150 -3.16 8.48 7.79
N SER A 151 -2.22 8.50 6.83
CA SER A 151 -0.85 9.03 7.00
C SER A 151 -0.85 10.50 7.46
N PHE A 152 -1.86 11.24 7.09
CA PHE A 152 -2.04 12.65 7.45
C PHE A 152 -3.44 12.94 8.01
N GLY A 153 -4.37 12.00 7.95
CA GLY A 153 -5.77 12.19 8.36
C GLY A 153 -5.98 12.39 9.86
N ALA A 154 -5.11 11.82 10.70
CA ALA A 154 -5.20 11.86 12.16
C ALA A 154 -6.58 11.40 12.70
N ALA A 155 -7.20 10.40 12.06
CA ALA A 155 -8.51 9.90 12.42
C ALA A 155 -8.50 9.34 13.87
N PRO A 156 -9.40 9.81 14.77
CA PRO A 156 -9.51 9.27 16.12
C PRO A 156 -9.82 7.77 16.11
N LYS A 157 -9.44 7.08 17.18
CA LYS A 157 -9.62 5.63 17.39
C LYS A 157 -8.87 4.74 16.37
N MET A 158 -7.89 5.28 15.65
CA MET A 158 -7.08 4.56 14.64
C MET A 158 -5.57 4.76 14.85
N ALA A 159 -5.10 4.95 16.07
CA ALA A 159 -3.75 5.44 16.32
C ALA A 159 -2.65 4.52 15.75
N ALA A 160 -2.70 3.20 15.99
CA ALA A 160 -1.68 2.28 15.49
C ALA A 160 -1.64 2.27 13.95
N TYR A 161 -2.80 2.30 13.31
CA TYR A 161 -2.89 2.40 11.86
C TYR A 161 -2.35 3.73 11.33
N ASN A 162 -2.77 4.87 11.92
CA ASN A 162 -2.31 6.20 11.51
C ASN A 162 -0.79 6.32 11.62
N VAL A 163 -0.20 5.89 12.74
CA VAL A 163 1.25 5.90 12.97
C VAL A 163 1.96 5.05 11.92
N SER A 164 1.49 3.83 11.68
CA SER A 164 2.12 2.95 10.68
C SER A 164 2.10 3.56 9.28
N LYS A 165 0.99 4.16 8.87
CA LYS A 165 0.85 4.75 7.54
C LYS A 165 1.56 6.11 7.41
N ALA A 166 1.65 6.90 8.48
CA ALA A 166 2.47 8.12 8.53
C ALA A 166 3.97 7.79 8.39
N ALA A 167 4.43 6.75 9.07
CA ALA A 167 5.80 6.28 8.95
C ALA A 167 6.12 5.74 7.54
N THR A 168 5.19 5.00 6.91
CA THR A 168 5.34 4.54 5.52
C THR A 168 5.40 5.72 4.53
N LEU A 169 4.65 6.79 4.78
CA LEU A 169 4.74 8.02 3.98
C LEU A 169 6.13 8.64 4.11
N SER A 170 6.63 8.84 5.33
CA SER A 170 7.95 9.40 5.59
C SER A 170 9.08 8.55 5.01
N LEU A 171 9.00 7.22 5.13
CA LEU A 171 9.94 6.28 4.48
C LEU A 171 9.98 6.51 2.97
N SER A 172 8.82 6.69 2.34
CA SER A 172 8.74 6.88 0.88
C SER A 172 9.31 8.22 0.43
N GLU A 173 9.10 9.28 1.22
CA GLU A 173 9.67 10.62 0.96
C GLU A 173 11.20 10.58 1.08
N THR A 174 11.72 9.94 2.11
CA THR A 174 13.18 9.77 2.31
C THR A 174 13.79 8.96 1.18
N LEU A 175 13.19 7.82 0.84
CA LEU A 175 13.66 6.97 -0.25
C LEU A 175 13.67 7.70 -1.60
N ALA A 176 12.65 8.51 -1.88
CA ALA A 176 12.59 9.31 -3.10
C ALA A 176 13.71 10.35 -3.15
N ALA A 177 14.04 10.98 -2.03
CA ALA A 177 15.15 11.92 -1.92
C ALA A 177 16.51 11.24 -2.15
N GLU A 178 16.72 10.06 -1.55
CA GLU A 178 17.95 9.27 -1.71
C GLU A 178 18.14 8.70 -3.12
N LEU A 179 17.05 8.48 -3.86
CA LEU A 179 17.06 7.97 -5.23
C LEU A 179 16.98 9.09 -6.28
N SER A 180 17.02 10.36 -5.84
CA SER A 180 17.05 11.50 -6.76
C SER A 180 18.25 11.41 -7.71
N GLY A 181 18.00 11.63 -9.00
CA GLY A 181 19.04 11.50 -10.04
C GLY A 181 19.30 10.08 -10.53
N THR A 182 18.68 9.06 -9.93
CA THR A 182 18.72 7.67 -10.43
C THR A 182 17.52 7.37 -11.34
N PRO A 183 17.55 6.27 -12.12
CA PRO A 183 16.41 5.85 -12.92
C PRO A 183 15.28 5.19 -12.11
N ILE A 184 15.37 5.11 -10.77
CA ILE A 184 14.40 4.47 -9.89
C ILE A 184 13.37 5.49 -9.42
N ARG A 185 12.10 5.23 -9.65
CA ARG A 185 10.99 6.11 -9.25
C ARG A 185 10.30 5.58 -8.01
N VAL A 186 9.98 6.48 -7.08
CA VAL A 186 9.23 6.12 -5.87
C VAL A 186 7.87 6.78 -5.91
N THR A 187 6.83 6.02 -5.59
CA THR A 187 5.47 6.53 -5.44
C THR A 187 4.88 6.01 -4.13
N VAL A 188 4.28 6.91 -3.37
CA VAL A 188 3.46 6.55 -2.20
C VAL A 188 1.99 6.69 -2.54
N LEU A 189 1.24 5.60 -2.39
CA LEU A 189 -0.20 5.56 -2.62
C LEU A 189 -0.95 5.86 -1.33
N CYS A 190 -1.70 6.97 -1.30
CA CYS A 190 -2.46 7.45 -0.14
C CYS A 190 -3.97 7.51 -0.44
N PRO A 191 -4.67 6.38 -0.56
CA PRO A 191 -6.10 6.36 -0.81
C PRO A 191 -6.89 6.66 0.48
N THR A 192 -8.14 7.13 0.36
CA THR A 192 -9.14 7.10 1.42
C THR A 192 -9.84 5.72 1.42
N PHE A 193 -11.11 5.66 1.11
CA PHE A 193 -11.82 4.37 1.07
C PHE A 193 -11.67 3.69 -0.29
N VAL A 194 -11.25 2.42 -0.25
CA VAL A 194 -11.18 1.53 -1.42
C VAL A 194 -11.98 0.28 -1.10
N LYS A 195 -12.82 -0.16 -2.02
CA LYS A 195 -13.71 -1.32 -1.86
C LYS A 195 -12.90 -2.63 -1.77
N THR A 196 -12.45 -2.96 -0.56
CA THR A 196 -11.60 -4.12 -0.25
C THR A 196 -12.04 -4.79 1.05
N ASN A 197 -11.48 -5.95 1.34
CA ASN A 197 -11.75 -6.70 2.57
C ASN A 197 -10.86 -6.29 3.77
N ILE A 198 -10.11 -5.19 3.68
CA ILE A 198 -9.16 -4.77 4.72
C ILE A 198 -9.82 -4.56 6.10
N ILE A 199 -11.10 -4.20 6.12
CA ILE A 199 -11.86 -3.99 7.35
C ILE A 199 -12.22 -5.33 7.99
N THR A 200 -12.66 -6.31 7.20
CA THR A 200 -13.10 -7.62 7.69
C THR A 200 -11.95 -8.50 8.14
N SER A 201 -10.75 -8.30 7.61
CA SER A 201 -9.52 -8.99 8.01
C SER A 201 -8.72 -8.25 9.10
N GLY A 202 -9.19 -7.07 9.54
CA GLY A 202 -8.53 -6.24 10.54
C GLY A 202 -8.97 -6.55 11.97
N ARG A 203 -8.24 -5.96 12.94
CA ARG A 203 -8.61 -5.94 14.37
C ARG A 203 -9.35 -4.64 14.69
N ILE A 204 -10.60 -4.57 14.25
CA ILE A 204 -11.45 -3.38 14.34
C ILE A 204 -12.69 -3.71 15.17
N THR A 205 -13.13 -2.80 16.04
CA THR A 205 -14.38 -3.01 16.80
C THR A 205 -15.58 -3.08 15.85
N ALA A 206 -16.63 -3.81 16.25
CA ALA A 206 -17.84 -4.00 15.42
C ALA A 206 -18.48 -2.67 15.01
N GLU A 207 -18.54 -1.70 15.94
CA GLU A 207 -19.06 -0.35 15.68
C GLU A 207 -18.27 0.37 14.58
N SER A 208 -16.93 0.38 14.71
CA SER A 208 -16.05 1.03 13.73
C SER A 208 -16.05 0.31 12.39
N THR A 209 -16.20 -1.02 12.39
CA THR A 209 -16.38 -1.84 11.17
C THR A 209 -17.63 -1.42 10.39
N ALA A 210 -18.77 -1.29 11.07
CA ALA A 210 -20.03 -0.89 10.44
C ALA A 210 -19.96 0.52 9.82
N LEU A 211 -19.33 1.48 10.53
CA LEU A 211 -19.12 2.84 10.03
C LEU A 211 -18.21 2.86 8.80
N ALA A 212 -17.06 2.19 8.89
CA ALA A 212 -16.09 2.13 7.81
C ALA A 212 -16.67 1.45 6.56
N ASP A 213 -17.45 0.37 6.72
CA ASP A 213 -18.12 -0.33 5.63
C ASP A 213 -19.19 0.56 4.95
N ARG A 214 -19.95 1.32 5.73
CA ARG A 214 -20.92 2.30 5.19
C ARG A 214 -20.21 3.38 4.36
N LEU A 215 -19.11 3.94 4.86
CA LEU A 215 -18.32 4.95 4.15
C LEU A 215 -17.69 4.36 2.88
N MET A 216 -17.11 3.18 2.96
CA MET A 216 -16.50 2.48 1.83
C MET A 216 -17.51 2.21 0.71
N ARG A 217 -18.73 1.80 1.04
CA ARG A 217 -19.80 1.59 0.05
C ARG A 217 -20.20 2.87 -0.67
N ARG A 218 -20.25 4.01 0.06
CA ARG A 218 -20.72 5.31 -0.49
C ARG A 218 -19.66 6.06 -1.27
N THR A 219 -18.43 6.08 -0.78
CA THR A 219 -17.36 6.94 -1.29
C THR A 219 -16.16 6.17 -1.84
N GLY A 220 -16.11 4.84 -1.60
CA GLY A 220 -14.97 4.01 -1.99
C GLY A 220 -14.81 3.89 -3.50
N LEU A 221 -13.60 4.12 -3.97
CA LEU A 221 -13.21 3.79 -5.35
C LEU A 221 -13.00 2.29 -5.49
N SER A 222 -13.09 1.78 -6.73
CA SER A 222 -12.69 0.40 -7.00
C SER A 222 -11.17 0.26 -6.94
N PRO A 223 -10.65 -0.92 -6.51
CA PRO A 223 -9.21 -1.19 -6.48
C PRO A 223 -8.54 -0.95 -7.84
N GLU A 224 -9.18 -1.36 -8.93
CA GLU A 224 -8.65 -1.26 -10.29
C GLU A 224 -8.44 0.21 -10.70
N LYS A 225 -9.36 1.11 -10.33
CA LYS A 225 -9.24 2.54 -10.61
C LYS A 225 -8.08 3.16 -9.83
N VAL A 226 -7.96 2.81 -8.55
CA VAL A 226 -6.88 3.28 -7.68
C VAL A 226 -5.52 2.82 -8.21
N VAL A 227 -5.41 1.55 -8.59
CA VAL A 227 -4.19 0.95 -9.12
C VAL A 227 -3.77 1.61 -10.43
N ARG A 228 -4.68 1.78 -11.39
CA ARG A 228 -4.35 2.46 -12.66
C ARG A 228 -3.80 3.86 -12.43
N MET A 229 -4.45 4.66 -11.56
CA MET A 229 -3.98 6.00 -11.22
C MET A 229 -2.60 5.96 -10.56
N CYS A 230 -2.33 4.99 -9.70
CA CYS A 230 -1.04 4.84 -9.02
C CYS A 230 0.09 4.46 -9.99
N LEU A 231 -0.15 3.49 -10.86
CA LEU A 231 0.83 3.08 -11.87
C LEU A 231 1.14 4.22 -12.85
N ASP A 232 0.10 4.95 -13.28
CA ASP A 232 0.29 6.12 -14.15
C ASP A 232 1.05 7.24 -13.43
N THR A 233 0.81 7.47 -12.13
CA THR A 233 1.58 8.42 -11.32
C THR A 233 3.05 8.02 -11.26
N ASN A 234 3.34 6.75 -11.03
CA ASN A 234 4.70 6.22 -10.96
C ASN A 234 5.41 6.31 -12.34
N ASP A 235 4.72 5.98 -13.44
CA ASP A 235 5.25 6.12 -14.81
C ASP A 235 5.61 7.57 -15.17
N HIS A 236 4.96 8.56 -14.53
CA HIS A 236 5.28 9.98 -14.71
C HIS A 236 6.26 10.54 -13.66
N GLY A 237 6.77 9.69 -12.76
CA GLY A 237 7.72 10.09 -11.71
C GLY A 237 7.09 10.88 -10.56
N GLY A 238 5.76 10.78 -10.39
CA GLY A 238 5.05 11.43 -9.29
C GLY A 238 5.27 10.70 -7.97
N LEU A 239 5.65 11.43 -6.92
CA LEU A 239 5.85 10.87 -5.59
C LEU A 239 4.52 10.53 -4.90
N TYR A 240 3.55 11.43 -4.95
CA TYR A 240 2.27 11.24 -4.25
C TYR A 240 1.16 10.82 -5.21
N CYS A 241 0.55 9.65 -4.95
CA CYS A 241 -0.70 9.26 -5.57
C CYS A 241 -1.83 9.36 -4.54
N MET A 242 -2.69 10.35 -4.67
CA MET A 242 -3.90 10.57 -3.86
C MET A 242 -5.11 10.50 -4.80
N PRO A 243 -5.72 9.30 -4.96
CA PRO A 243 -6.78 9.11 -5.97
C PRO A 243 -8.03 9.94 -5.71
N GLN A 244 -8.40 10.12 -4.43
CA GLN A 244 -9.63 10.80 -4.04
C GLN A 244 -9.36 12.28 -3.72
N LEU A 245 -10.36 13.13 -4.03
CA LEU A 245 -10.27 14.59 -3.82
C LEU A 245 -10.25 14.96 -2.33
N ASP A 246 -10.99 14.23 -1.49
CA ASP A 246 -11.01 14.41 -0.05
C ASP A 246 -9.62 14.22 0.59
N ALA A 247 -8.84 13.22 0.13
CA ALA A 247 -7.46 13.04 0.55
C ALA A 247 -6.58 14.25 0.19
N ARG A 248 -6.72 14.76 -1.04
CA ARG A 248 -5.95 15.92 -1.51
C ARG A 248 -6.27 17.18 -0.72
N ILE A 249 -7.56 17.42 -0.46
CA ILE A 249 -8.01 18.58 0.33
C ILE A 249 -7.52 18.43 1.77
N GLY A 250 -7.70 17.29 2.40
CA GLY A 250 -7.25 17.01 3.77
C GLY A 250 -5.74 17.19 3.93
N TRP A 251 -4.96 16.68 2.97
CA TRP A 251 -3.51 16.83 2.93
C TRP A 251 -3.10 18.32 2.80
N ALA A 252 -3.73 19.06 1.90
CA ALA A 252 -3.45 20.49 1.70
C ALA A 252 -3.77 21.29 2.97
N ILE A 253 -4.95 21.11 3.56
CA ILE A 253 -5.34 21.82 4.78
C ILE A 253 -4.36 21.51 5.92
N LYS A 254 -4.02 20.23 6.15
CA LYS A 254 -3.06 19.87 7.19
C LYS A 254 -1.68 20.46 6.98
N ARG A 255 -1.23 20.60 5.72
CA ARG A 255 0.07 21.18 5.40
C ARG A 255 0.15 22.68 5.73
N PHE A 256 -0.94 23.43 5.51
CA PHE A 256 -0.97 24.87 5.74
C PHE A 256 -1.50 25.28 7.12
N ALA A 257 -2.37 24.48 7.73
CA ALA A 257 -3.01 24.75 9.02
C ALA A 257 -3.13 23.48 9.90
N PRO A 258 -2.00 22.88 10.34
CA PRO A 258 -1.99 21.55 10.96
C PRO A 258 -2.78 21.49 12.29
N GLU A 259 -2.70 22.53 13.12
CA GLU A 259 -3.44 22.60 14.38
C GLU A 259 -4.94 22.70 14.15
N THR A 260 -5.37 23.60 13.27
CA THR A 260 -6.78 23.81 12.93
C THR A 260 -7.39 22.53 12.34
N TYR A 261 -6.65 21.88 11.44
CA TYR A 261 -7.05 20.57 10.90
C TYR A 261 -7.27 19.54 12.00
N THR A 262 -6.28 19.36 12.89
CA THR A 262 -6.35 18.35 13.95
C THR A 262 -7.50 18.63 14.94
N ARG A 263 -7.70 19.89 15.31
CA ARG A 263 -8.86 20.30 16.15
C ARG A 263 -10.19 20.02 15.44
N GLY A 264 -10.28 20.36 14.15
CA GLY A 264 -11.49 20.12 13.34
C GLY A 264 -11.85 18.64 13.22
N VAL A 265 -10.86 17.76 12.99
CA VAL A 265 -11.06 16.30 12.98
C VAL A 265 -11.57 15.79 14.33
N GLY A 266 -11.01 16.29 15.45
CA GLY A 266 -11.46 15.92 16.80
C GLY A 266 -12.89 16.37 17.11
N ILE A 267 -13.30 17.55 16.65
CA ILE A 267 -14.68 18.05 16.81
C ILE A 267 -15.64 17.21 15.96
N ALA A 268 -15.32 16.97 14.68
CA ALA A 268 -16.15 16.17 13.79
C ALA A 268 -16.39 14.75 14.32
N ALA A 269 -15.37 14.12 14.89
CA ALA A 269 -15.51 12.79 15.48
C ALA A 269 -16.44 12.78 16.71
N ARG A 270 -16.40 13.81 17.56
CA ARG A 270 -17.31 13.95 18.71
C ARG A 270 -18.76 14.16 18.30
N VAL A 271 -19.00 15.01 17.30
CA VAL A 271 -20.37 15.25 16.78
C VAL A 271 -20.90 13.98 16.11
N GLY A 272 -20.10 13.27 15.34
CA GLY A 272 -20.50 12.00 14.73
C GLY A 272 -20.89 10.91 15.73
N SER A 273 -20.16 10.80 16.85
CA SER A 273 -20.51 9.84 17.92
C SER A 273 -21.77 10.21 18.70
N ALA A 274 -22.10 11.48 18.85
CA ALA A 274 -23.31 11.94 19.52
C ALA A 274 -24.60 11.74 18.71
N VAL A 275 -24.50 11.55 17.39
CA VAL A 275 -25.65 11.30 16.48
C VAL A 275 -25.95 9.80 16.36
N THR A 276 -25.06 8.93 16.80
CA THR A 276 -25.19 7.46 16.74
C THR A 276 -25.48 6.80 18.08
N SER A 277 -25.46 7.54 19.18
CA SER A 277 -25.93 7.17 20.53
C SER A 277 -27.38 7.59 20.73
#